data_b27fd9cd251f62aa621ea4d9a79062f8
#
_entry.id   b27fd9cd251f62aa621ea4d9a79062f8
#
_cell.length_a   1.000
_cell.length_b   1.000
_cell.length_c   1.000
_cell.angle_alpha   90.00
_cell.angle_beta   90.00
_cell.angle_gamma   90.00
#
_symmetry.space_group_name_H-M   'P 1'
#
loop_
_entity.id
_entity.type
_entity.pdbx_description
1 polymer ?
#
loop_
_entity_poly.entity_id
_entity_poly.type
_entity_poly.pdbx_seq_one_letter_code
_entity_poly.pdbx_strand_id
1 'polypeptide(L)'
;MTGVQTCALPILMKNYGLVPETIYPGLSYGEKKHVHGEVDNLLKNMVTSVVQNRNHKISPAWSVAFQKSADAYFGDFPEEFKYQGKKYTPKTFVSDYCGGINPDDYVEITSFTHHPFYQQFVLEVPDNWLWEKLYNVPLNELQLIIDNALDKGYTVGWASDTSERGFATSQKGVAVVPEFSKADLSDAEASKWDKLSESEKEKELYKLSKPGKEKVITQELRQAAFDSQETTDDHAMHIIGTAKDQNGTPYYKIKNSWGPYNSYDGYFYASIPYIQFKTTAILVHKNAVPQELRIKLGF
;
A
#
# COMPACT_ATOMS: atom_id res chain seq x y z
N MET A 1 -3.69 9.81 5.85
CA MET A 1 -3.55 8.92 4.66
C MET A 1 -2.23 9.27 4.01
N THR A 2 -1.33 8.35 4.00
CA THR A 2 -0.07 8.52 3.29
C THR A 2 -0.29 7.97 1.88
N GLY A 3 -0.69 8.82 0.94
CA GLY A 3 -0.63 8.50 -0.47
C GLY A 3 0.82 8.37 -0.92
N VAL A 4 1.53 7.42 -0.32
CA VAL A 4 2.89 7.09 -0.71
C VAL A 4 2.79 5.90 -1.64
N GLN A 5 2.85 6.22 -2.90
CA GLN A 5 3.03 5.24 -3.94
C GLN A 5 4.27 4.39 -3.65
N THR A 6 4.14 3.07 -3.71
CA THR A 6 5.24 2.15 -3.42
C THR A 6 6.44 2.38 -4.36
N CYS A 7 6.20 2.67 -5.64
CA CYS A 7 7.25 3.00 -6.60
C CYS A 7 7.91 4.36 -6.33
N ALA A 8 7.23 5.29 -5.69
CA ALA A 8 7.83 6.57 -5.34
C ALA A 8 8.96 6.42 -4.31
N LEU A 9 8.88 5.44 -3.41
CA LEU A 9 9.88 5.24 -2.36
C LEU A 9 11.30 5.02 -2.90
N PRO A 10 11.56 4.07 -3.83
CA PRO A 10 12.88 3.91 -4.44
C PRO A 10 13.35 5.16 -5.19
N ILE A 11 12.45 5.82 -5.92
CA ILE A 11 12.77 7.00 -6.72
C ILE A 11 13.11 8.19 -5.83
N LEU A 12 12.34 8.45 -4.79
CA LEU A 12 12.61 9.51 -3.82
C LEU A 12 13.92 9.25 -3.08
N MET A 13 14.17 8.01 -2.66
CA MET A 13 15.43 7.64 -2.03
C MET A 13 16.62 7.84 -2.98
N LYS A 14 16.50 7.50 -4.26
CA LYS A 14 17.53 7.71 -5.28
C LYS A 14 17.80 9.19 -5.53
N ASN A 15 16.75 9.99 -5.66
CA ASN A 15 16.86 11.40 -6.02
C ASN A 15 17.24 12.29 -4.84
N TYR A 16 16.67 12.05 -3.67
CA TYR A 16 16.77 12.93 -2.50
C TYR A 16 17.53 12.30 -1.32
N GLY A 17 17.66 10.98 -1.27
CA GLY A 17 18.25 10.27 -0.13
C GLY A 17 17.23 10.06 1.00
N LEU A 18 17.75 9.82 2.22
CA LEU A 18 16.95 9.62 3.43
C LEU A 18 17.45 10.48 4.57
N VAL A 19 16.54 10.90 5.44
CA VAL A 19 16.83 11.60 6.69
C VAL A 19 16.05 10.91 7.81
N PRO A 20 16.70 10.63 8.97
CA PRO A 20 15.99 10.07 10.11
C PRO A 20 14.88 10.99 10.62
N GLU A 21 13.76 10.42 11.05
CA GLU A 21 12.63 11.13 11.68
C GLU A 21 13.05 12.07 12.82
N THR A 22 14.02 11.64 13.63
CA THR A 22 14.57 12.46 14.73
C THR A 22 15.28 13.73 14.29
N ILE A 23 15.69 13.82 13.03
CA ILE A 23 16.36 14.98 12.43
C ILE A 23 15.37 15.84 11.65
N TYR A 24 14.47 15.19 10.91
CA TYR A 24 13.46 15.85 10.07
C TYR A 24 12.09 15.23 10.30
N PRO A 25 11.40 15.64 11.38
CA PRO A 25 10.09 15.08 11.72
C PRO A 25 8.96 15.58 10.82
N GLY A 26 9.15 16.64 10.04
CA GLY A 26 8.09 17.19 9.18
C GLY A 26 6.89 17.77 9.95
N LEU A 27 7.10 18.29 11.17
CA LEU A 27 6.06 18.76 12.09
C LEU A 27 6.25 20.22 12.50
N SER A 28 6.54 21.11 11.53
CA SER A 28 6.83 22.53 11.82
C SER A 28 5.57 23.39 12.08
N TYR A 29 4.38 22.79 12.09
CA TYR A 29 3.09 23.46 12.23
C TYR A 29 2.43 23.33 13.62
N GLY A 30 3.22 22.97 14.64
CA GLY A 30 2.77 22.94 16.04
C GLY A 30 2.09 21.66 16.51
N GLU A 31 1.89 20.69 15.63
CA GLU A 31 1.32 19.40 15.98
C GLU A 31 2.40 18.40 16.47
N LYS A 32 1.97 17.42 17.26
CA LYS A 32 2.82 16.32 17.74
C LYS A 32 2.68 15.04 16.91
N LYS A 33 1.75 15.02 15.98
CA LYS A 33 1.44 13.92 15.07
C LYS A 33 1.14 14.47 13.69
N HIS A 34 1.36 13.65 12.67
CA HIS A 34 1.03 14.01 11.31
C HIS A 34 -0.49 14.13 11.12
N VAL A 35 -0.96 15.36 10.91
CA VAL A 35 -2.36 15.70 10.61
C VAL A 35 -2.35 16.63 9.40
N HIS A 36 -2.50 16.08 8.22
CA HIS A 36 -2.24 16.79 6.96
C HIS A 36 -3.46 17.50 6.37
N GLY A 37 -4.66 17.36 6.94
CA GLY A 37 -5.90 17.86 6.34
C GLY A 37 -5.88 19.35 6.02
N GLU A 38 -5.21 20.20 6.82
CA GLU A 38 -5.08 21.63 6.54
C GLU A 38 -4.13 21.90 5.38
N VAL A 39 -2.92 21.34 5.41
CA VAL A 39 -1.92 21.55 4.36
C VAL A 39 -2.36 20.94 3.03
N ASP A 40 -3.01 19.77 3.03
CA ASP A 40 -3.55 19.13 1.83
C ASP A 40 -4.59 20.05 1.15
N ASN A 41 -5.53 20.61 1.94
CA ASN A 41 -6.52 21.54 1.42
C ASN A 41 -5.89 22.85 0.92
N LEU A 42 -4.93 23.40 1.65
CA LEU A 42 -4.22 24.61 1.24
C LEU A 42 -3.51 24.39 -0.10
N LEU A 43 -2.68 23.36 -0.20
CA LEU A 43 -1.89 23.07 -1.40
C LEU A 43 -2.78 22.73 -2.60
N LYS A 44 -3.85 21.95 -2.38
CA LYS A 44 -4.86 21.66 -3.40
C LYS A 44 -5.53 22.93 -3.92
N ASN A 45 -5.95 23.84 -3.03
CA ASN A 45 -6.58 25.09 -3.43
C ASN A 45 -5.62 26.04 -4.17
N MET A 46 -4.34 26.04 -3.80
CA MET A 46 -3.32 26.81 -4.54
C MET A 46 -3.21 26.29 -5.98
N VAL A 47 -3.06 24.99 -6.19
CA VAL A 47 -3.01 24.38 -7.53
C VAL A 47 -4.29 24.65 -8.31
N THR A 48 -5.46 24.48 -7.67
CA THR A 48 -6.76 24.74 -8.29
C THR A 48 -6.87 26.20 -8.77
N SER A 49 -6.43 27.16 -7.97
CA SER A 49 -6.45 28.59 -8.32
C SER A 49 -5.55 28.90 -9.53
N VAL A 50 -4.41 28.21 -9.63
CA VAL A 50 -3.49 28.35 -10.77
C VAL A 50 -4.09 27.77 -12.04
N VAL A 51 -4.69 26.56 -11.96
CA VAL A 51 -5.32 25.90 -13.11
C VAL A 51 -6.55 26.67 -13.61
N GLN A 52 -7.35 27.20 -12.71
CA GLN A 52 -8.56 27.98 -13.04
C GLN A 52 -8.29 29.43 -13.45
N ASN A 53 -7.03 29.85 -13.54
CA ASN A 53 -6.65 31.19 -13.92
C ASN A 53 -7.14 31.54 -15.34
N ARG A 54 -7.98 32.58 -15.45
CA ARG A 54 -8.59 33.01 -16.71
C ARG A 54 -7.60 33.61 -17.71
N ASN A 55 -6.40 33.95 -17.27
CA ASN A 55 -5.38 34.58 -18.15
C ASN A 55 -4.74 33.53 -19.10
N HIS A 56 -5.06 32.25 -18.98
CA HIS A 56 -4.49 31.13 -19.75
C HIS A 56 -2.95 31.11 -19.76
N LYS A 57 -2.33 31.76 -18.77
CA LYS A 57 -0.87 31.76 -18.57
C LYS A 57 -0.55 31.40 -17.12
N ILE A 58 0.32 30.44 -16.94
CA ILE A 58 0.80 30.04 -15.62
C ILE A 58 2.12 30.78 -15.38
N SER A 59 2.18 31.58 -14.29
CA SER A 59 3.43 32.22 -13.89
C SER A 59 4.33 31.21 -13.14
N PRO A 60 5.68 31.38 -13.16
CA PRO A 60 6.57 30.51 -12.41
C PRO A 60 6.48 30.72 -10.89
N ALA A 61 5.82 31.78 -10.43
CA ALA A 61 5.72 32.11 -9.01
C ALA A 61 4.93 31.10 -8.19
N TRP A 62 3.96 30.42 -8.80
CA TRP A 62 3.10 29.47 -8.08
C TRP A 62 3.88 28.31 -7.49
N SER A 63 4.85 27.75 -8.20
CA SER A 63 5.63 26.61 -7.71
C SER A 63 6.50 27.00 -6.52
N VAL A 64 7.06 28.22 -6.54
CA VAL A 64 7.83 28.75 -5.40
C VAL A 64 6.90 28.99 -4.20
N ALA A 65 5.72 29.56 -4.40
CA ALA A 65 4.73 29.76 -3.34
C ALA A 65 4.25 28.42 -2.76
N PHE A 66 3.99 27.43 -3.62
CA PHE A 66 3.62 26.08 -3.21
C PHE A 66 4.71 25.44 -2.33
N GLN A 67 5.95 25.47 -2.79
CA GLN A 67 7.08 24.92 -2.04
C GLN A 67 7.25 25.64 -0.69
N LYS A 68 7.22 26.96 -0.66
CA LYS A 68 7.32 27.73 0.60
C LYS A 68 6.18 27.45 1.56
N SER A 69 4.98 27.20 1.05
CA SER A 69 3.86 26.79 1.89
C SER A 69 4.10 25.39 2.46
N ALA A 70 4.59 24.43 1.68
CA ALA A 70 4.97 23.10 2.16
C ALA A 70 6.09 23.19 3.20
N ASP A 71 7.15 23.98 2.95
CA ASP A 71 8.27 24.20 3.87
C ASP A 71 7.81 24.76 5.23
N ALA A 72 6.78 25.64 5.23
CA ALA A 72 6.23 26.20 6.47
C ALA A 72 5.59 25.13 7.36
N TYR A 73 4.98 24.08 6.78
CA TYR A 73 4.37 22.97 7.50
C TYR A 73 5.38 21.89 7.87
N PHE A 74 6.24 21.51 6.94
CA PHE A 74 7.13 20.36 7.09
C PHE A 74 8.53 20.75 7.56
N GLY A 75 8.92 22.01 7.46
CA GLY A 75 10.27 22.49 7.68
C GLY A 75 11.16 22.35 6.44
N ASP A 76 12.29 23.03 6.47
CA ASP A 76 13.28 22.94 5.39
C ASP A 76 13.98 21.56 5.41
N PHE A 77 14.02 20.90 4.25
CA PHE A 77 14.71 19.62 4.11
C PHE A 77 16.23 19.82 4.27
N PRO A 78 16.90 19.10 5.20
CA PRO A 78 18.28 19.35 5.52
C PRO A 78 19.22 18.91 4.39
N GLU A 79 20.14 19.79 4.00
CA GLU A 79 21.24 19.45 3.08
C GLU A 79 22.27 18.54 3.74
N GLU A 80 22.54 18.77 5.04
CA GLU A 80 23.47 18.01 5.87
C GLU A 80 22.93 17.87 7.30
N PHE A 81 23.24 16.76 7.95
CA PHE A 81 22.87 16.52 9.35
C PHE A 81 23.88 15.64 10.07
N LYS A 82 23.83 15.67 11.42
CA LYS A 82 24.60 14.74 12.27
C LYS A 82 23.66 13.64 12.80
N TYR A 83 24.09 12.39 12.67
CA TYR A 83 23.41 11.24 13.23
C TYR A 83 24.41 10.28 13.84
N GLN A 84 24.21 9.89 15.11
CA GLN A 84 25.11 9.04 15.89
C GLN A 84 26.60 9.49 15.83
N GLY A 85 26.81 10.81 15.92
CA GLY A 85 28.16 11.41 15.97
C GLY A 85 28.84 11.60 14.61
N LYS A 86 28.28 11.06 13.50
CA LYS A 86 28.81 11.22 12.15
C LYS A 86 27.99 12.21 11.35
N LYS A 87 28.63 12.96 10.43
CA LYS A 87 28.01 13.90 9.53
C LYS A 87 27.60 13.18 8.23
N TYR A 88 26.39 13.45 7.74
CA TYR A 88 25.83 12.90 6.52
C TYR A 88 25.13 13.98 5.69
N THR A 89 25.08 13.78 4.39
CA THR A 89 24.02 14.28 3.53
C THR A 89 22.91 13.22 3.45
N PRO A 90 21.67 13.55 3.02
CA PRO A 90 20.63 12.54 2.82
C PRO A 90 21.07 11.36 1.93
N LYS A 91 21.86 11.63 0.90
CA LYS A 91 22.38 10.58 -0.01
C LYS A 91 23.48 9.72 0.63
N THR A 92 24.43 10.34 1.36
CA THR A 92 25.47 9.57 2.05
C THR A 92 24.90 8.79 3.24
N PHE A 93 23.77 9.20 3.80
CA PHE A 93 23.07 8.41 4.80
C PHE A 93 22.56 7.08 4.21
N VAL A 94 22.01 7.09 3.00
CA VAL A 94 21.60 5.86 2.30
C VAL A 94 22.79 4.95 2.04
N SER A 95 23.89 5.47 1.47
CA SER A 95 25.04 4.66 1.11
C SER A 95 25.80 4.10 2.32
N ASP A 96 26.00 4.93 3.35
CA ASP A 96 26.92 4.61 4.43
C ASP A 96 26.21 4.03 5.67
N TYR A 97 25.00 4.51 5.98
CA TYR A 97 24.27 4.09 7.18
C TYR A 97 23.22 3.00 6.89
N CYS A 98 22.50 3.11 5.78
CA CYS A 98 21.46 2.15 5.41
C CYS A 98 22.00 0.91 4.69
N GLY A 99 23.30 0.65 4.74
CA GLY A 99 23.92 -0.56 4.18
C GLY A 99 24.00 -0.58 2.66
N GLY A 100 23.94 0.58 2.00
CA GLY A 100 24.08 0.67 0.55
C GLY A 100 22.88 0.08 -0.21
N ILE A 101 21.67 0.21 0.34
CA ILE A 101 20.46 -0.18 -0.39
C ILE A 101 20.47 0.52 -1.75
N ASN A 102 20.41 -0.29 -2.83
CA ASN A 102 20.31 0.23 -4.18
C ASN A 102 18.83 0.21 -4.62
N PRO A 103 18.19 1.38 -4.81
CA PRO A 103 16.80 1.45 -5.26
C PRO A 103 16.55 0.75 -6.60
N ASP A 104 17.55 0.70 -7.48
CA ASP A 104 17.45 0.05 -8.78
C ASP A 104 17.36 -1.49 -8.70
N ASP A 105 17.61 -2.08 -7.53
CA ASP A 105 17.42 -3.51 -7.29
C ASP A 105 15.97 -3.89 -6.98
N TYR A 106 15.08 -2.92 -6.90
CA TYR A 106 13.66 -3.12 -6.61
C TYR A 106 12.80 -2.93 -7.86
N VAL A 107 11.72 -3.69 -7.94
CA VAL A 107 10.73 -3.61 -9.02
C VAL A 107 9.32 -3.63 -8.43
N GLU A 108 8.42 -2.92 -9.10
CA GLU A 108 7.00 -2.99 -8.83
C GLU A 108 6.30 -3.94 -9.77
N ILE A 109 5.39 -4.72 -9.21
CA ILE A 109 4.66 -5.77 -9.92
C ILE A 109 3.18 -5.67 -9.56
N THR A 110 2.33 -5.82 -10.57
CA THR A 110 0.88 -5.83 -10.44
C THR A 110 0.28 -6.98 -11.24
N SER A 111 -1.05 -7.14 -11.19
CA SER A 111 -1.77 -8.22 -11.89
C SER A 111 -3.12 -7.73 -12.38
N PHE A 112 -3.19 -7.23 -13.61
CA PHE A 112 -4.44 -6.78 -14.24
C PHE A 112 -4.51 -7.21 -15.72
N THR A 113 -5.71 -7.46 -16.24
CA THR A 113 -5.92 -7.99 -17.61
C THR A 113 -6.14 -6.93 -18.67
N HIS A 114 -6.34 -5.67 -18.29
CA HIS A 114 -6.51 -4.58 -19.26
C HIS A 114 -5.20 -4.19 -19.98
N HIS A 115 -4.06 -4.74 -19.53
CA HIS A 115 -2.78 -4.70 -20.22
C HIS A 115 -2.18 -6.10 -20.35
N PRO A 116 -1.34 -6.36 -21.37
CA PRO A 116 -0.70 -7.67 -21.55
C PRO A 116 0.17 -8.07 -20.35
N PHE A 117 0.14 -9.35 -20.00
CA PHE A 117 1.08 -9.90 -19.02
C PHE A 117 2.51 -9.91 -19.55
N TYR A 118 3.47 -9.90 -18.63
CA TYR A 118 4.93 -9.88 -18.86
C TYR A 118 5.43 -8.63 -19.58
N GLN A 119 4.66 -7.56 -19.52
CA GLN A 119 5.02 -6.25 -20.02
C GLN A 119 4.90 -5.20 -18.92
N GLN A 120 5.54 -4.08 -19.13
CA GLN A 120 5.39 -2.91 -18.25
C GLN A 120 4.29 -1.99 -18.77
N PHE A 121 3.48 -1.48 -17.87
CA PHE A 121 2.51 -0.43 -18.17
C PHE A 121 2.40 0.54 -16.99
N VAL A 122 1.85 1.72 -17.23
CA VAL A 122 1.53 2.68 -16.19
C VAL A 122 0.17 2.28 -15.59
N LEU A 123 0.14 1.93 -14.31
CA LEU A 123 -1.12 1.67 -13.62
C LEU A 123 -1.86 3.00 -13.41
N GLU A 124 -3.07 3.10 -13.95
CA GLU A 124 -3.87 4.32 -14.02
C GLU A 124 -4.66 4.55 -12.71
N VAL A 125 -3.95 4.73 -11.63
CA VAL A 125 -4.51 5.07 -10.31
C VAL A 125 -3.97 6.44 -9.86
N PRO A 126 -4.75 7.22 -9.07
CA PRO A 126 -4.32 8.54 -8.61
C PRO A 126 -2.99 8.55 -7.85
N ASP A 127 -2.71 7.48 -7.11
CA ASP A 127 -1.49 7.34 -6.33
C ASP A 127 -0.25 7.10 -7.20
N ASN A 128 -0.41 6.66 -8.47
CA ASN A 128 0.68 6.62 -9.45
C ASN A 128 0.94 8.01 -10.07
N TRP A 129 1.13 9.04 -9.24
CA TRP A 129 1.33 10.41 -9.68
C TRP A 129 2.66 10.65 -10.40
N LEU A 130 3.65 9.74 -10.26
CA LEU A 130 4.91 9.74 -11.03
C LEU A 130 4.77 9.10 -12.41
N TRP A 131 3.63 8.46 -12.73
CA TRP A 131 3.40 7.71 -13.98
C TRP A 131 4.45 6.61 -14.24
N GLU A 132 4.92 5.99 -13.15
CA GLU A 132 5.88 4.91 -13.25
C GLU A 132 5.25 3.63 -13.80
N LYS A 133 6.09 2.82 -14.43
CA LYS A 133 5.66 1.57 -15.06
C LYS A 133 5.87 0.41 -14.10
N LEU A 134 4.83 -0.41 -13.97
CA LEU A 134 4.84 -1.64 -13.20
C LEU A 134 4.89 -2.84 -14.13
N TYR A 135 5.55 -3.91 -13.71
CA TYR A 135 5.48 -5.20 -14.40
C TYR A 135 4.14 -5.87 -14.13
N ASN A 136 3.53 -6.43 -15.19
CA ASN A 136 2.25 -7.11 -15.09
C ASN A 136 2.43 -8.63 -15.15
N VAL A 137 1.85 -9.36 -14.21
CA VAL A 137 1.90 -10.83 -14.16
C VAL A 137 0.51 -11.41 -13.88
N PRO A 138 0.24 -12.69 -14.23
CA PRO A 138 -0.98 -13.36 -13.77
C PRO A 138 -1.11 -13.41 -12.24
N LEU A 139 -2.33 -13.45 -11.73
CA LEU A 139 -2.62 -13.39 -10.29
C LEU A 139 -1.90 -14.48 -9.47
N ASN A 140 -1.85 -15.69 -9.98
CA ASN A 140 -1.14 -16.80 -9.33
C ASN A 140 0.38 -16.58 -9.29
N GLU A 141 0.96 -15.89 -10.28
CA GLU A 141 2.37 -15.53 -10.29
C GLU A 141 2.67 -14.36 -9.35
N LEU A 142 1.73 -13.41 -9.18
CA LEU A 142 1.84 -12.35 -8.17
C LEU A 142 1.96 -12.95 -6.76
N GLN A 143 1.08 -13.92 -6.43
CA GLN A 143 1.16 -14.64 -5.16
C GLN A 143 2.46 -15.43 -5.02
N LEU A 144 2.87 -16.16 -6.06
CA LEU A 144 4.12 -16.91 -6.08
C LEU A 144 5.34 -16.02 -5.79
N ILE A 145 5.35 -14.78 -6.29
CA ILE A 145 6.42 -13.82 -6.03
C ILE A 145 6.46 -13.45 -4.55
N ILE A 146 5.30 -13.19 -3.92
CA ILE A 146 5.22 -12.88 -2.49
C ILE A 146 5.75 -14.05 -1.67
N ASP A 147 5.29 -15.27 -1.94
CA ASP A 147 5.71 -16.48 -1.23
C ASP A 147 7.21 -16.71 -1.37
N ASN A 148 7.74 -16.64 -2.60
CA ASN A 148 9.18 -16.83 -2.85
C ASN A 148 10.04 -15.72 -2.20
N ALA A 149 9.53 -14.48 -2.11
CA ALA A 149 10.22 -13.41 -1.41
C ALA A 149 10.37 -13.75 0.08
N LEU A 150 9.29 -14.14 0.73
CA LEU A 150 9.28 -14.49 2.16
C LEU A 150 10.15 -15.72 2.44
N ASP A 151 10.08 -16.75 1.60
CA ASP A 151 10.90 -17.97 1.73
C ASP A 151 12.40 -17.70 1.61
N LYS A 152 12.77 -16.71 0.81
CA LYS A 152 14.16 -16.25 0.67
C LYS A 152 14.61 -15.23 1.73
N GLY A 153 13.76 -14.91 2.70
CA GLY A 153 14.04 -13.94 3.76
C GLY A 153 13.93 -12.48 3.34
N TYR A 154 13.31 -12.19 2.18
CA TYR A 154 12.93 -10.84 1.78
C TYR A 154 11.56 -10.51 2.35
N THR A 155 11.29 -9.22 2.43
CA THR A 155 9.96 -8.68 2.74
C THR A 155 9.41 -7.97 1.50
N VAL A 156 8.09 -7.69 1.49
CA VAL A 156 7.39 -7.17 0.33
C VAL A 156 6.68 -5.88 0.70
N GLY A 157 6.97 -4.78 -0.01
CA GLY A 157 6.12 -3.59 0.03
C GLY A 157 4.79 -3.91 -0.62
N TRP A 158 3.68 -3.47 -0.03
CA TRP A 158 2.34 -3.86 -0.44
C TRP A 158 1.42 -2.65 -0.49
N ALA A 159 0.99 -2.29 -1.70
CA ALA A 159 -0.05 -1.32 -1.94
C ALA A 159 -1.40 -2.02 -2.09
N SER A 160 -2.41 -1.53 -1.39
CA SER A 160 -3.72 -2.19 -1.29
C SER A 160 -4.84 -1.23 -1.00
N ASP A 161 -6.03 -1.60 -1.43
CA ASP A 161 -7.27 -1.04 -0.93
C ASP A 161 -7.48 -1.45 0.54
N THR A 162 -7.74 -0.47 1.38
CA THR A 162 -8.02 -0.61 2.82
C THR A 162 -9.36 -0.01 3.24
N SER A 163 -10.10 0.57 2.30
CA SER A 163 -11.41 1.19 2.53
C SER A 163 -12.56 0.19 2.68
N GLU A 164 -12.24 -1.08 2.96
CA GLU A 164 -13.09 -2.23 2.99
C GLU A 164 -13.56 -2.59 4.41
N ARG A 165 -14.78 -3.12 4.54
CA ARG A 165 -15.26 -3.68 5.82
C ARG A 165 -14.43 -4.87 6.30
N GLY A 166 -13.90 -5.65 5.35
CA GLY A 166 -13.00 -6.76 5.63
C GLY A 166 -11.64 -6.36 6.16
N PHE A 167 -11.23 -5.09 6.01
CA PHE A 167 -10.04 -4.52 6.62
C PHE A 167 -10.27 -4.18 8.11
N ALA A 168 -10.55 -5.21 8.90
CA ALA A 168 -10.90 -5.09 10.31
C ALA A 168 -9.67 -5.09 11.24
N THR A 169 -8.59 -4.43 10.84
CA THR A 169 -7.27 -4.52 11.47
C THR A 169 -7.21 -3.87 12.84
N SER A 170 -7.96 -2.81 13.07
CA SER A 170 -7.99 -2.12 14.38
C SER A 170 -8.68 -2.95 15.46
N GLN A 171 -9.79 -3.62 15.13
CA GLN A 171 -10.63 -4.32 16.09
C GLN A 171 -10.34 -5.83 16.15
N LYS A 172 -10.02 -6.43 15.03
CA LYS A 172 -9.88 -7.89 14.86
C LYS A 172 -8.47 -8.34 14.52
N GLY A 173 -7.61 -7.41 14.07
CA GLY A 173 -6.26 -7.73 13.64
C GLY A 173 -6.21 -8.54 12.34
N VAL A 174 -7.25 -8.48 11.52
CA VAL A 174 -7.33 -9.23 10.25
C VAL A 174 -7.82 -8.37 9.09
N ALA A 175 -7.42 -8.78 7.87
CA ALA A 175 -7.97 -8.33 6.60
C ALA A 175 -8.42 -9.56 5.81
N VAL A 176 -9.74 -9.68 5.53
CA VAL A 176 -10.38 -10.87 4.98
C VAL A 176 -11.48 -10.51 3.98
N VAL A 177 -11.83 -11.44 3.08
CA VAL A 177 -12.93 -11.31 2.10
C VAL A 177 -13.97 -12.39 2.40
N PRO A 178 -14.80 -12.23 3.42
CA PRO A 178 -15.71 -13.27 3.87
C PRO A 178 -16.76 -13.59 2.80
N GLU A 179 -17.08 -14.88 2.66
CA GLU A 179 -18.15 -15.36 1.79
C GLU A 179 -19.19 -16.10 2.62
N PHE A 180 -20.45 -15.78 2.35
CA PHE A 180 -21.55 -16.50 2.95
C PHE A 180 -21.82 -17.82 2.21
N SER A 181 -21.94 -18.92 2.96
CA SER A 181 -22.39 -20.19 2.44
C SER A 181 -23.52 -20.74 3.31
N LYS A 182 -24.71 -20.92 2.71
CA LYS A 182 -25.82 -21.58 3.40
C LYS A 182 -25.49 -23.01 3.82
N ALA A 183 -24.60 -23.67 3.09
CA ALA A 183 -24.20 -25.05 3.38
C ALA A 183 -23.46 -25.19 4.74
N ASP A 184 -22.94 -24.10 5.25
CA ASP A 184 -22.21 -24.05 6.52
C ASP A 184 -23.11 -23.74 7.73
N LEU A 185 -24.42 -23.57 7.50
CA LEU A 185 -25.42 -23.27 8.53
C LEU A 185 -26.29 -24.50 8.86
N SER A 186 -26.69 -24.61 10.12
CA SER A 186 -27.81 -25.45 10.51
C SER A 186 -29.12 -24.92 9.95
N ASP A 187 -30.15 -25.77 9.83
CA ASP A 187 -31.47 -25.37 9.32
C ASP A 187 -32.07 -24.19 10.09
N ALA A 188 -31.84 -24.12 11.40
CA ALA A 188 -32.32 -23.02 12.24
C ALA A 188 -31.57 -21.70 11.94
N GLU A 189 -30.26 -21.75 11.69
CA GLU A 189 -29.46 -20.59 11.32
C GLU A 189 -29.79 -20.12 9.91
N ALA A 190 -29.95 -21.06 8.96
CA ALA A 190 -30.39 -20.74 7.60
C ALA A 190 -31.76 -20.04 7.58
N SER A 191 -32.72 -20.54 8.38
CA SER A 191 -34.04 -19.91 8.53
C SER A 191 -34.00 -18.52 9.15
N LYS A 192 -33.09 -18.25 10.09
CA LYS A 192 -32.84 -16.91 10.62
C LYS A 192 -32.21 -15.99 9.58
N TRP A 193 -31.23 -16.50 8.86
CA TRP A 193 -30.52 -15.77 7.81
C TRP A 193 -31.45 -15.30 6.69
N ASP A 194 -32.38 -16.16 6.27
CA ASP A 194 -33.35 -15.83 5.20
C ASP A 194 -34.31 -14.68 5.59
N LYS A 195 -34.49 -14.44 6.89
CA LYS A 195 -35.33 -13.35 7.40
C LYS A 195 -34.59 -12.02 7.55
N LEU A 196 -33.26 -12.02 7.44
CA LEU A 196 -32.47 -10.80 7.56
C LEU A 196 -32.55 -9.97 6.28
N SER A 197 -32.59 -8.66 6.44
CA SER A 197 -32.35 -7.72 5.35
C SER A 197 -30.89 -7.84 4.82
N GLU A 198 -30.62 -7.37 3.63
CA GLU A 198 -29.26 -7.41 3.07
C GLU A 198 -28.26 -6.68 3.97
N SER A 199 -28.64 -5.54 4.57
CA SER A 199 -27.78 -4.82 5.52
C SER A 199 -27.49 -5.62 6.79
N GLU A 200 -28.44 -6.40 7.30
CA GLU A 200 -28.23 -7.26 8.47
C GLU A 200 -27.38 -8.49 8.11
N LYS A 201 -27.58 -9.08 6.95
CA LYS A 201 -26.74 -10.16 6.43
C LYS A 201 -25.28 -9.72 6.31
N GLU A 202 -25.07 -8.54 5.77
CA GLU A 202 -23.74 -7.96 5.65
C GLU A 202 -23.11 -7.71 7.03
N LYS A 203 -23.86 -7.17 7.98
CA LYS A 203 -23.38 -6.99 9.38
C LYS A 203 -22.99 -8.33 10.04
N GLU A 204 -23.78 -9.38 9.82
CA GLU A 204 -23.47 -10.71 10.35
C GLU A 204 -22.18 -11.27 9.72
N LEU A 205 -22.03 -11.15 8.40
CA LEU A 205 -20.87 -11.61 7.64
C LEU A 205 -19.57 -10.96 8.15
N TYR A 206 -19.60 -9.67 8.42
CA TYR A 206 -18.44 -8.91 8.90
C TYR A 206 -18.30 -8.83 10.43
N LYS A 207 -19.02 -9.64 11.21
CA LYS A 207 -18.75 -9.78 12.65
C LYS A 207 -17.35 -10.35 12.93
N LEU A 208 -16.85 -11.18 12.05
CA LEU A 208 -15.50 -11.77 12.08
C LEU A 208 -15.15 -12.33 13.48
N SER A 209 -16.10 -13.03 14.10
CA SER A 209 -15.92 -13.58 15.44
C SER A 209 -15.04 -14.85 15.47
N LYS A 210 -14.90 -15.49 14.33
CA LYS A 210 -14.06 -16.67 14.08
C LYS A 210 -13.65 -16.68 12.61
N PRO A 211 -12.57 -17.42 12.23
CA PRO A 211 -12.28 -17.68 10.83
C PRO A 211 -13.47 -18.32 10.13
N GLY A 212 -13.77 -17.85 8.93
CA GLY A 212 -14.88 -18.31 8.10
C GLY A 212 -14.43 -18.59 6.68
N LYS A 213 -15.39 -19.01 5.85
CA LYS A 213 -15.15 -19.15 4.42
C LYS A 213 -14.91 -17.79 3.78
N GLU A 214 -14.02 -17.75 2.82
CA GLU A 214 -13.71 -16.56 2.03
C GLU A 214 -14.00 -16.78 0.55
N LYS A 215 -14.20 -15.69 -0.19
CA LYS A 215 -14.40 -15.71 -1.64
C LYS A 215 -13.20 -16.35 -2.34
N VAL A 216 -13.47 -17.15 -3.37
CA VAL A 216 -12.46 -17.61 -4.31
C VAL A 216 -12.18 -16.48 -5.30
N ILE A 217 -10.99 -15.95 -5.28
CA ILE A 217 -10.61 -14.81 -6.13
C ILE A 217 -10.04 -15.32 -7.44
N THR A 218 -10.69 -14.96 -8.54
CA THR A 218 -10.20 -15.20 -9.90
C THR A 218 -9.59 -13.93 -10.48
N GLN A 219 -8.83 -14.08 -11.57
CA GLN A 219 -8.26 -12.94 -12.29
C GLN A 219 -9.35 -11.99 -12.79
N GLU A 220 -10.48 -12.54 -13.26
CA GLU A 220 -11.63 -11.79 -13.78
C GLU A 220 -12.33 -11.03 -12.66
N LEU A 221 -12.57 -11.66 -11.52
CA LEU A 221 -13.19 -11.00 -10.37
C LEU A 221 -12.35 -9.83 -9.89
N ARG A 222 -11.02 -10.04 -9.80
CA ARG A 222 -10.06 -9.01 -9.45
C ARG A 222 -10.10 -7.84 -10.44
N GLN A 223 -10.10 -8.13 -11.75
CA GLN A 223 -10.17 -7.09 -12.79
C GLN A 223 -11.49 -6.32 -12.72
N ALA A 224 -12.62 -7.02 -12.58
CA ALA A 224 -13.93 -6.38 -12.50
C ALA A 224 -14.03 -5.42 -11.29
N ALA A 225 -13.45 -5.78 -10.14
CA ALA A 225 -13.42 -4.91 -8.97
C ALA A 225 -12.54 -3.65 -9.17
N PHE A 226 -11.44 -3.78 -9.91
CA PHE A 226 -10.60 -2.64 -10.30
C PHE A 226 -11.34 -1.72 -11.29
N ASP A 227 -11.93 -2.29 -12.34
CA ASP A 227 -12.64 -1.54 -13.38
C ASP A 227 -13.88 -0.79 -12.83
N SER A 228 -14.55 -1.37 -11.83
CA SER A 228 -15.69 -0.75 -11.15
C SER A 228 -15.33 0.21 -10.04
N GLN A 229 -14.02 0.36 -9.74
CA GLN A 229 -13.53 1.12 -8.59
C GLN A 229 -14.00 0.57 -7.21
N GLU A 230 -14.38 -0.71 -7.16
CA GLU A 230 -14.55 -1.44 -5.90
C GLU A 230 -13.21 -1.68 -5.22
N THR A 231 -12.13 -1.80 -6.00
CA THR A 231 -10.75 -1.82 -5.49
C THR A 231 -10.05 -0.53 -5.88
N THR A 232 -9.60 0.21 -4.88
CA THR A 232 -8.87 1.47 -5.01
C THR A 232 -7.43 1.35 -4.49
N ASP A 233 -6.58 2.32 -4.76
CA ASP A 233 -5.21 2.36 -4.22
C ASP A 233 -5.16 3.35 -3.07
N ASP A 234 -5.22 2.84 -1.82
CA ASP A 234 -5.44 3.68 -0.65
C ASP A 234 -4.24 3.76 0.29
N HIS A 235 -3.46 2.67 0.38
CA HIS A 235 -2.48 2.56 1.46
C HIS A 235 -1.33 1.60 1.16
N ALA A 236 -0.13 1.99 1.60
CA ALA A 236 1.06 1.16 1.51
C ALA A 236 1.43 0.56 2.86
N MET A 237 1.72 -0.74 2.87
CA MET A 237 2.05 -1.55 4.04
C MET A 237 3.21 -2.51 3.73
N HIS A 238 3.54 -3.40 4.67
CA HIS A 238 4.69 -4.27 4.53
C HIS A 238 4.36 -5.72 4.90
N ILE A 239 4.44 -6.63 3.94
CA ILE A 239 4.33 -8.08 4.18
C ILE A 239 5.67 -8.57 4.71
N ILE A 240 5.67 -9.12 5.92
CA ILE A 240 6.91 -9.47 6.64
C ILE A 240 7.03 -10.95 7.01
N GLY A 241 6.02 -11.75 6.70
CA GLY A 241 6.03 -13.17 7.03
C GLY A 241 4.70 -13.84 6.77
N THR A 242 4.62 -15.09 7.14
CA THR A 242 3.41 -15.94 7.05
C THR A 242 2.91 -16.33 8.44
N ALA A 243 1.64 -16.68 8.53
CA ALA A 243 1.00 -17.22 9.73
C ALA A 243 -0.07 -18.23 9.33
N LYS A 244 -0.60 -18.96 10.33
CA LYS A 244 -1.77 -19.83 10.16
C LYS A 244 -2.75 -19.56 11.29
N ASP A 245 -4.03 -19.63 10.97
CA ASP A 245 -5.07 -19.62 11.99
C ASP A 245 -5.16 -20.97 12.72
N GLN A 246 -6.10 -21.08 13.67
CA GLN A 246 -6.32 -22.33 14.44
C GLN A 246 -6.82 -23.50 13.60
N ASN A 247 -7.29 -23.26 12.37
CA ASN A 247 -7.73 -24.28 11.42
C ASN A 247 -6.61 -24.66 10.42
N GLY A 248 -5.45 -23.99 10.50
CA GLY A 248 -4.33 -24.19 9.60
C GLY A 248 -4.43 -23.36 8.30
N THR A 249 -5.42 -22.46 8.17
CA THR A 249 -5.58 -21.57 7.02
C THR A 249 -4.42 -20.56 6.96
N PRO A 250 -3.76 -20.40 5.80
CA PRO A 250 -2.61 -19.51 5.69
C PRO A 250 -3.02 -18.04 5.62
N TYR A 251 -2.19 -17.20 6.23
CA TYR A 251 -2.26 -15.73 6.21
C TYR A 251 -0.88 -15.15 6.00
N TYR A 252 -0.82 -13.92 5.51
CA TYR A 252 0.39 -13.10 5.58
C TYR A 252 0.36 -12.22 6.82
N LYS A 253 1.51 -12.09 7.50
CA LYS A 253 1.71 -11.13 8.58
C LYS A 253 2.12 -9.80 7.99
N ILE A 254 1.36 -8.76 8.30
CA ILE A 254 1.52 -7.41 7.77
C ILE A 254 1.96 -6.46 8.89
N LYS A 255 2.92 -5.61 8.59
CA LYS A 255 3.28 -4.45 9.41
C LYS A 255 2.63 -3.20 8.81
N ASN A 256 1.79 -2.53 9.59
CA ASN A 256 1.22 -1.24 9.21
C ASN A 256 2.13 -0.08 9.65
N SER A 257 1.94 1.10 9.07
CA SER A 257 2.68 2.33 9.39
C SER A 257 2.04 3.19 10.49
N TRP A 258 0.94 2.72 11.12
CA TRP A 258 0.15 3.49 12.09
C TRP A 258 0.62 3.36 13.55
N GLY A 259 1.78 2.76 13.80
CA GLY A 259 2.23 2.47 15.15
C GLY A 259 1.41 1.36 15.83
N PRO A 260 1.45 1.23 17.17
CA PRO A 260 0.74 0.19 17.92
C PRO A 260 -0.74 0.55 18.12
N TYR A 261 -1.51 0.61 17.04
CA TYR A 261 -2.92 1.02 17.02
C TYR A 261 -3.91 -0.09 17.38
N ASN A 262 -3.46 -1.32 17.51
CA ASN A 262 -4.27 -2.50 17.81
C ASN A 262 -3.58 -3.40 18.85
N SER A 263 -4.22 -4.49 19.27
CA SER A 263 -3.68 -5.45 20.25
C SER A 263 -2.50 -6.30 19.74
N TYR A 264 -2.07 -6.11 18.50
CA TYR A 264 -0.95 -6.81 17.87
C TYR A 264 0.22 -5.86 17.56
N ASP A 265 0.37 -4.77 18.34
CA ASP A 265 1.46 -3.79 18.20
C ASP A 265 1.60 -3.20 16.78
N GLY A 266 0.46 -2.96 16.11
CA GLY A 266 0.44 -2.42 14.76
C GLY A 266 0.63 -3.46 13.65
N TYR A 267 0.71 -4.73 13.98
CA TYR A 267 0.67 -5.83 13.03
C TYR A 267 -0.76 -6.34 12.85
N PHE A 268 -1.00 -7.02 11.74
CA PHE A 268 -2.26 -7.73 11.47
C PHE A 268 -2.02 -8.88 10.47
N TYR A 269 -3.08 -9.64 10.19
CA TYR A 269 -3.01 -10.81 9.34
C TYR A 269 -3.96 -10.64 8.15
N ALA A 270 -3.43 -10.64 6.93
CA ALA A 270 -4.21 -10.61 5.70
C ALA A 270 -4.34 -12.03 5.13
N SER A 271 -5.57 -12.42 4.79
CA SER A 271 -5.81 -13.69 4.14
C SER A 271 -5.28 -13.70 2.70
N ILE A 272 -5.03 -14.88 2.16
CA ILE A 272 -4.63 -15.03 0.74
C ILE A 272 -5.69 -14.43 -0.18
N PRO A 273 -7.01 -14.69 -0.01
CA PRO A 273 -8.04 -14.04 -0.79
C PRO A 273 -8.02 -12.51 -0.73
N TYR A 274 -7.75 -11.91 0.45
CA TYR A 274 -7.65 -10.48 0.56
C TYR A 274 -6.47 -9.91 -0.27
N ILE A 275 -5.30 -10.53 -0.13
CA ILE A 275 -4.12 -10.17 -0.95
C ILE A 275 -4.42 -10.30 -2.44
N GLN A 276 -5.01 -11.40 -2.87
CA GLN A 276 -5.37 -11.61 -4.27
C GLN A 276 -6.38 -10.59 -4.79
N PHE A 277 -7.32 -10.18 -3.95
CA PHE A 277 -8.41 -9.31 -4.37
C PHE A 277 -8.05 -7.83 -4.34
N LYS A 278 -7.41 -7.39 -3.26
CA LYS A 278 -7.27 -5.96 -2.92
C LYS A 278 -5.86 -5.39 -3.13
N THR A 279 -4.88 -6.19 -3.56
CA THR A 279 -3.54 -5.69 -3.91
C THR A 279 -3.60 -4.85 -5.17
N THR A 280 -3.11 -3.63 -5.16
CA THR A 280 -2.90 -2.82 -6.36
C THR A 280 -1.51 -3.03 -6.93
N ALA A 281 -0.49 -3.05 -6.09
CA ALA A 281 0.89 -3.35 -6.46
C ALA A 281 1.71 -3.95 -5.31
N ILE A 282 2.81 -4.60 -5.66
CA ILE A 282 3.84 -5.02 -4.71
C ILE A 282 5.20 -4.47 -5.14
N LEU A 283 6.01 -4.08 -4.17
CA LEU A 283 7.41 -3.69 -4.35
C LEU A 283 8.31 -4.81 -3.82
N VAL A 284 9.15 -5.38 -4.65
CA VAL A 284 10.04 -6.49 -4.28
C VAL A 284 11.46 -6.27 -4.80
N HIS A 285 12.45 -6.81 -4.07
CA HIS A 285 13.80 -6.92 -4.57
C HIS A 285 13.86 -7.90 -5.74
N LYS A 286 14.56 -7.59 -6.84
CA LYS A 286 14.67 -8.43 -8.04
C LYS A 286 15.04 -9.89 -7.73
N ASN A 287 15.96 -10.10 -6.79
CA ASN A 287 16.38 -11.45 -6.38
C ASN A 287 15.29 -12.24 -5.63
N ALA A 288 14.25 -11.57 -5.14
CA ALA A 288 13.09 -12.19 -4.53
C ALA A 288 12.13 -12.77 -5.58
N VAL A 289 12.19 -12.32 -6.81
CA VAL A 289 11.38 -12.85 -7.92
C VAL A 289 11.93 -14.20 -8.38
N PRO A 290 11.07 -15.23 -8.59
CA PRO A 290 11.49 -16.51 -9.15
C PRO A 290 12.28 -16.35 -10.46
N GLN A 291 13.31 -17.16 -10.67
CA GLN A 291 14.21 -17.02 -11.82
C GLN A 291 13.49 -17.08 -13.18
N GLU A 292 12.52 -17.99 -13.29
CA GLU A 292 11.74 -18.14 -14.53
C GLU A 292 10.94 -16.86 -14.85
N LEU A 293 10.39 -16.21 -13.81
CA LEU A 293 9.66 -14.97 -13.96
C LEU A 293 10.58 -13.80 -14.28
N ARG A 294 11.77 -13.74 -13.69
CA ARG A 294 12.77 -12.73 -14.05
C ARG A 294 13.12 -12.78 -15.53
N ILE A 295 13.30 -13.97 -16.08
CA ILE A 295 13.56 -14.17 -17.52
C ILE A 295 12.38 -13.67 -18.37
N LYS A 296 11.14 -14.01 -17.99
CA LYS A 296 9.92 -13.53 -18.69
C LYS A 296 9.78 -12.01 -18.64
N LEU A 297 10.16 -11.40 -17.51
CA LEU A 297 10.04 -9.96 -17.28
C LEU A 297 11.24 -9.16 -17.78
N GLY A 298 12.33 -9.80 -18.19
CA GLY A 298 13.48 -9.18 -18.82
C GLY A 298 14.50 -8.54 -17.85
N PHE A 299 14.63 -9.06 -16.60
CA PHE A 299 15.61 -8.60 -15.62
C PHE A 299 16.26 -9.72 -14.81
#